data_2b5f46d4b7e6ecd9a07882b1181943de
#
_entry.id   2b5f46d4b7e6ecd9a07882b1181943de
#
_cell.length_a   1.000
_cell.length_b   1.000
_cell.length_c   1.000
_cell.angle_alpha   90.00
_cell.angle_beta   90.00
_cell.angle_gamma   90.00
#
_symmetry.space_group_name_H-M   'P 1'
#
loop_
_entity.id
_entity.type
_entity.pdbx_description
1 polymer ?
#
loop_
_entity_poly.entity_id
_entity_poly.type
_entity_poly.pdbx_seq_one_letter_code
_entity_poly.pdbx_strand_id
1 'polypeptide(L)'
;KQRRDDVLDFMRRSFGDDVDRVFVCAGAGGGSGAGTLVPLVETCQELHEVIGADSKKVGVILALPKYSEGRKVNANAYETLKDACDLVNKGVVSPLVIIDNEKTSKIYSNVSVANFWQTANMSMAGVFHLFNMTASKDSSYSSFDSSDYKSVLDSGIVIFGATPVSDWKDPINISRAVRSIAQSGSMSGGIDISTANTAGAILIGGKEVLDNVPQSNLDQAFDQLTRILSSGSVVHRGIYSGDKENLTVFTIIGGI
;
A
#
# COMPACT_ATOMS: atom_id res chain seq x y z
N LYS A 1 -3.41 -28.02 15.81
CA LYS A 1 -2.34 -28.54 14.97
C LYS A 1 -2.91 -29.05 13.62
N GLN A 2 -3.80 -30.04 13.61
CA GLN A 2 -4.35 -30.64 12.39
C GLN A 2 -4.95 -29.61 11.41
N ARG A 3 -5.72 -28.61 11.91
CA ARG A 3 -6.28 -27.54 11.04
C ARG A 3 -5.22 -26.62 10.45
N ARG A 4 -4.10 -26.41 11.13
CA ARG A 4 -2.97 -25.62 10.61
C ARG A 4 -2.30 -26.34 9.46
N ASP A 5 -2.06 -27.63 9.61
CA ASP A 5 -1.47 -28.49 8.58
C ASP A 5 -2.37 -28.51 7.33
N ASP A 6 -3.69 -28.64 7.49
CA ASP A 6 -4.68 -28.57 6.39
C ASP A 6 -4.63 -27.20 5.65
N VAL A 7 -4.47 -26.10 6.38
CA VAL A 7 -4.36 -24.74 5.80
C VAL A 7 -3.04 -24.58 5.05
N LEU A 8 -1.94 -25.07 5.60
CA LEU A 8 -0.63 -25.02 4.95
C LEU A 8 -0.64 -25.83 3.63
N ASP A 9 -1.20 -27.02 3.64
CA ASP A 9 -1.35 -27.88 2.45
C ASP A 9 -2.25 -27.20 1.39
N PHE A 10 -3.32 -26.54 1.82
CA PHE A 10 -4.19 -25.78 0.93
C PHE A 10 -3.45 -24.60 0.30
N MET A 11 -2.70 -23.81 1.10
CA MET A 11 -1.93 -22.67 0.62
C MET A 11 -0.88 -23.11 -0.39
N ARG A 12 -0.12 -24.17 -0.10
CA ARG A 12 0.89 -24.70 -1.01
C ARG A 12 0.32 -25.14 -2.35
N ARG A 13 -0.82 -25.87 -2.32
CA ARG A 13 -1.51 -26.29 -3.55
C ARG A 13 -2.08 -25.12 -4.35
N SER A 14 -2.51 -24.05 -3.67
CA SER A 14 -3.15 -22.88 -4.31
C SER A 14 -2.16 -21.90 -4.88
N PHE A 15 -1.05 -21.66 -4.20
CA PHE A 15 -0.06 -20.64 -4.58
C PHE A 15 1.12 -21.23 -5.36
N GLY A 16 1.41 -22.53 -5.20
CA GLY A 16 2.62 -23.16 -5.75
C GLY A 16 3.86 -22.85 -4.91
N ASP A 17 5.01 -23.13 -5.49
CA ASP A 17 6.32 -22.96 -4.84
C ASP A 17 7.06 -21.69 -5.33
N ASP A 18 6.49 -20.92 -6.27
CA ASP A 18 7.06 -19.68 -6.82
C ASP A 18 6.28 -18.47 -6.29
N VAL A 19 6.48 -18.15 -5.02
CA VAL A 19 5.79 -17.06 -4.32
C VAL A 19 6.80 -16.21 -3.56
N ASP A 20 6.91 -14.95 -3.94
CA ASP A 20 7.79 -14.00 -3.24
C ASP A 20 7.24 -13.58 -1.88
N ARG A 21 5.92 -13.40 -1.78
CA ARG A 21 5.27 -12.90 -0.57
C ARG A 21 3.78 -13.25 -0.52
N VAL A 22 3.33 -13.72 0.62
CA VAL A 22 1.91 -13.92 0.92
C VAL A 22 1.36 -12.74 1.73
N PHE A 23 0.14 -12.32 1.41
CA PHE A 23 -0.57 -11.28 2.14
C PHE A 23 -1.77 -11.84 2.88
N VAL A 24 -1.90 -11.52 4.16
CA VAL A 24 -3.08 -11.77 4.98
C VAL A 24 -3.93 -10.52 5.02
N CYS A 25 -5.16 -10.59 4.48
CA CYS A 25 -6.13 -9.50 4.52
C CYS A 25 -7.15 -9.78 5.63
N ALA A 26 -7.29 -8.85 6.60
CA ALA A 26 -8.18 -9.02 7.72
C ALA A 26 -8.88 -7.72 8.13
N GLY A 27 -10.12 -7.86 8.65
CA GLY A 27 -10.80 -6.80 9.38
C GLY A 27 -10.44 -6.86 10.86
N ALA A 28 -9.98 -5.77 11.44
CA ALA A 28 -9.47 -5.72 12.81
C ALA A 28 -10.57 -5.82 13.88
N GLY A 29 -11.77 -5.31 13.59
CA GLY A 29 -12.85 -5.22 14.59
C GLY A 29 -13.67 -6.50 14.80
N GLY A 30 -13.62 -7.43 13.84
CA GLY A 30 -14.41 -8.65 13.84
C GLY A 30 -13.74 -9.82 14.58
N GLY A 31 -14.54 -10.79 15.03
CA GLY A 31 -14.02 -11.96 15.75
C GLY A 31 -13.16 -12.88 14.89
N SER A 32 -13.55 -13.14 13.64
CA SER A 32 -12.82 -14.05 12.74
C SER A 32 -11.50 -13.43 12.28
N GLY A 33 -11.52 -12.23 11.70
CA GLY A 33 -10.32 -11.56 11.20
C GLY A 33 -9.29 -11.30 12.31
N ALA A 34 -9.73 -10.71 13.42
CA ALA A 34 -8.87 -10.45 14.56
C ALA A 34 -8.29 -11.73 15.17
N GLY A 35 -9.14 -12.72 15.42
CA GLY A 35 -8.72 -13.96 16.10
C GLY A 35 -7.86 -14.90 15.25
N THR A 36 -7.85 -14.75 13.92
CA THR A 36 -7.05 -15.60 13.03
C THR A 36 -5.79 -14.91 12.49
N LEU A 37 -5.61 -13.61 12.68
CA LEU A 37 -4.51 -12.85 12.11
C LEU A 37 -3.14 -13.47 12.45
N VAL A 38 -2.83 -13.57 13.74
CA VAL A 38 -1.53 -14.11 14.21
C VAL A 38 -1.31 -15.55 13.75
N PRO A 39 -2.25 -16.49 13.96
CA PRO A 39 -2.08 -17.86 13.47
C PRO A 39 -1.91 -17.98 11.95
N LEU A 40 -2.57 -17.13 11.16
CA LEU A 40 -2.41 -17.13 9.71
C LEU A 40 -1.03 -16.59 9.30
N VAL A 41 -0.56 -15.52 9.93
CA VAL A 41 0.80 -15.00 9.70
C VAL A 41 1.85 -16.07 9.98
N GLU A 42 1.74 -16.77 11.12
CA GLU A 42 2.64 -17.88 11.45
C GLU A 42 2.58 -19.03 10.41
N THR A 43 1.38 -19.34 9.89
CA THR A 43 1.22 -20.37 8.86
C THR A 43 1.83 -19.92 7.52
N CYS A 44 1.71 -18.62 7.18
CA CYS A 44 2.35 -18.06 5.98
C CYS A 44 3.88 -18.09 6.09
N GLN A 45 4.44 -17.83 7.28
CA GLN A 45 5.89 -17.97 7.50
C GLN A 45 6.35 -19.41 7.31
N GLU A 46 5.60 -20.38 7.85
CA GLU A 46 5.89 -21.80 7.66
C GLU A 46 5.81 -22.19 6.17
N LEU A 47 4.84 -21.65 5.41
CA LEU A 47 4.79 -21.82 3.97
C LEU A 47 6.05 -21.31 3.29
N HIS A 48 6.49 -20.08 3.60
CA HIS A 48 7.71 -19.48 3.04
C HIS A 48 8.95 -20.32 3.34
N GLU A 49 9.01 -20.94 4.53
CA GLU A 49 10.10 -21.87 4.89
C GLU A 49 10.07 -23.15 4.06
N VAL A 50 8.88 -23.73 3.89
CA VAL A 50 8.70 -25.00 3.15
C VAL A 50 9.00 -24.86 1.67
N ILE A 51 8.62 -23.72 1.05
CA ILE A 51 8.88 -23.46 -0.37
C ILE A 51 10.28 -22.87 -0.63
N GLY A 52 11.02 -22.51 0.42
CA GLY A 52 12.34 -21.91 0.27
C GLY A 52 12.33 -20.46 -0.24
N ALA A 53 11.28 -19.68 0.09
CA ALA A 53 11.17 -18.29 -0.32
C ALA A 53 12.33 -17.44 0.21
N ASP A 54 12.82 -16.50 -0.60
CA ASP A 54 13.92 -15.59 -0.24
C ASP A 54 13.61 -14.73 0.99
N SER A 55 12.35 -14.33 1.16
CA SER A 55 11.89 -13.57 2.31
C SER A 55 10.87 -14.38 3.11
N LYS A 56 11.05 -14.39 4.44
CA LYS A 56 10.07 -14.97 5.38
C LYS A 56 9.03 -13.95 5.86
N LYS A 57 9.12 -12.69 5.43
CA LYS A 57 8.22 -11.64 5.83
C LYS A 57 6.84 -11.83 5.18
N VAL A 58 5.80 -11.70 5.99
CA VAL A 58 4.41 -11.81 5.57
C VAL A 58 3.81 -10.43 5.45
N GLY A 59 3.12 -10.14 4.33
CA GLY A 59 2.35 -8.92 4.18
C GLY A 59 1.04 -8.99 4.95
N VAL A 60 0.61 -7.89 5.55
CA VAL A 60 -0.70 -7.77 6.19
C VAL A 60 -1.42 -6.53 5.67
N ILE A 61 -2.67 -6.71 5.26
CA ILE A 61 -3.59 -5.60 4.97
C ILE A 61 -4.68 -5.63 6.03
N LEU A 62 -4.69 -4.63 6.92
CA LEU A 62 -5.57 -4.57 8.07
C LEU A 62 -6.58 -3.44 7.92
N ALA A 63 -7.88 -3.77 7.85
CA ALA A 63 -8.96 -2.81 7.79
C ALA A 63 -9.49 -2.47 9.19
N LEU A 64 -9.38 -1.20 9.57
CA LEU A 64 -9.93 -0.67 10.81
C LEU A 64 -11.43 -0.35 10.65
N PRO A 65 -12.27 -0.60 11.66
CA PRO A 65 -13.68 -0.30 11.60
C PRO A 65 -13.96 1.20 11.63
N LYS A 66 -15.20 1.60 11.33
CA LYS A 66 -15.69 2.95 11.59
C LYS A 66 -15.92 3.15 13.08
N TYR A 67 -15.78 4.38 13.56
CA TYR A 67 -16.11 4.71 14.96
C TYR A 67 -17.55 4.37 15.31
N SER A 68 -18.48 4.47 14.36
CA SER A 68 -19.90 4.16 14.53
C SER A 68 -20.21 2.67 14.73
N GLU A 69 -19.27 1.76 14.48
CA GLU A 69 -19.47 0.30 14.65
C GLU A 69 -19.49 -0.14 16.13
N GLY A 70 -19.22 0.77 17.06
CA GLY A 70 -19.41 0.59 18.47
C GLY A 70 -18.15 0.23 19.25
N ARG A 71 -18.25 0.39 20.58
CA ARG A 71 -17.10 0.30 21.52
C ARG A 71 -16.36 -1.04 21.45
N LYS A 72 -17.11 -2.15 21.40
CA LYS A 72 -16.51 -3.50 21.42
C LYS A 72 -15.71 -3.76 20.14
N VAL A 73 -16.25 -3.37 18.98
CA VAL A 73 -15.60 -3.53 17.69
C VAL A 73 -14.31 -2.68 17.61
N ASN A 74 -14.39 -1.43 18.09
CA ASN A 74 -13.21 -0.54 18.12
C ASN A 74 -12.15 -1.00 19.13
N ALA A 75 -12.56 -1.56 20.29
CA ALA A 75 -11.61 -2.15 21.24
C ALA A 75 -10.89 -3.38 20.67
N ASN A 76 -11.62 -4.28 20.00
CA ASN A 76 -11.01 -5.42 19.29
C ASN A 76 -10.03 -4.94 18.23
N ALA A 77 -10.40 -3.90 17.47
CA ALA A 77 -9.54 -3.35 16.42
C ALA A 77 -8.24 -2.77 16.98
N TYR A 78 -8.30 -2.12 18.14
CA TYR A 78 -7.11 -1.60 18.82
C TYR A 78 -6.15 -2.73 19.21
N GLU A 79 -6.65 -3.80 19.84
CA GLU A 79 -5.81 -4.94 20.22
C GLU A 79 -5.24 -5.66 19.00
N THR A 80 -6.05 -5.86 17.95
CA THR A 80 -5.58 -6.47 16.70
C THR A 80 -4.50 -5.63 16.00
N LEU A 81 -4.66 -4.30 15.98
CA LEU A 81 -3.66 -3.39 15.42
C LEU A 81 -2.36 -3.46 16.23
N LYS A 82 -2.45 -3.50 17.56
CA LYS A 82 -1.30 -3.65 18.44
C LYS A 82 -0.56 -4.96 18.16
N ASP A 83 -1.26 -6.09 18.07
CA ASP A 83 -0.65 -7.38 17.71
C ASP A 83 0.03 -7.32 16.35
N ALA A 84 -0.57 -6.66 15.34
CA ALA A 84 0.04 -6.48 14.03
C ALA A 84 1.31 -5.62 14.09
N CYS A 85 1.31 -4.53 14.85
CA CYS A 85 2.49 -3.70 15.07
C CYS A 85 3.60 -4.46 15.81
N ASP A 86 3.26 -5.30 16.80
CA ASP A 86 4.22 -6.15 17.48
C ASP A 86 4.88 -7.16 16.52
N LEU A 87 4.14 -7.70 15.55
CA LEU A 87 4.68 -8.55 14.49
C LEU A 87 5.60 -7.78 13.52
N VAL A 88 5.30 -6.52 13.24
CA VAL A 88 6.21 -5.62 12.48
C VAL A 88 7.51 -5.41 13.26
N ASN A 89 7.42 -5.06 14.54
CA ASN A 89 8.58 -4.84 15.40
C ASN A 89 9.47 -6.08 15.55
N LYS A 90 8.89 -7.28 15.48
CA LYS A 90 9.61 -8.56 15.47
C LYS A 90 10.21 -8.91 14.10
N GLY A 91 9.96 -8.10 13.06
CA GLY A 91 10.40 -8.37 11.69
C GLY A 91 9.66 -9.50 10.98
N VAL A 92 8.54 -9.96 11.55
CA VAL A 92 7.69 -11.04 10.99
C VAL A 92 6.77 -10.50 9.90
N VAL A 93 6.15 -9.35 10.15
CA VAL A 93 5.24 -8.68 9.21
C VAL A 93 5.94 -7.52 8.53
N SER A 94 5.93 -7.54 7.22
CA SER A 94 6.27 -6.40 6.34
C SER A 94 5.76 -6.71 4.93
N PRO A 95 4.99 -5.82 4.31
CA PRO A 95 4.43 -4.60 4.86
C PRO A 95 3.21 -4.83 5.76
N LEU A 96 2.97 -3.92 6.70
CA LEU A 96 1.66 -3.72 7.31
C LEU A 96 0.98 -2.53 6.62
N VAL A 97 -0.08 -2.80 5.90
CA VAL A 97 -0.92 -1.77 5.25
C VAL A 97 -2.18 -1.57 6.07
N ILE A 98 -2.39 -0.36 6.55
CA ILE A 98 -3.57 -0.02 7.37
C ILE A 98 -4.60 0.72 6.50
N ILE A 99 -5.84 0.25 6.54
CA ILE A 99 -6.98 0.87 5.88
C ILE A 99 -7.92 1.40 6.94
N ASP A 100 -8.17 2.70 6.91
CA ASP A 100 -9.10 3.35 7.82
C ASP A 100 -10.48 3.48 7.12
N ASN A 101 -11.45 2.66 7.54
CA ASN A 101 -12.80 2.70 6.99
C ASN A 101 -13.55 3.99 7.33
N GLU A 102 -13.19 4.68 8.41
CA GLU A 102 -13.72 6.01 8.71
C GLU A 102 -13.31 7.02 7.63
N LYS A 103 -12.02 7.03 7.26
CA LYS A 103 -11.51 7.88 6.18
C LYS A 103 -12.06 7.46 4.81
N THR A 104 -12.07 6.16 4.53
CA THR A 104 -12.63 5.60 3.31
C THR A 104 -14.08 6.04 3.11
N SER A 105 -14.88 6.05 4.19
CA SER A 105 -16.28 6.51 4.11
C SER A 105 -16.43 8.00 3.82
N LYS A 106 -15.47 8.82 4.21
CA LYS A 106 -15.44 10.25 3.86
C LYS A 106 -15.06 10.49 2.40
N ILE A 107 -14.05 9.75 1.91
CA ILE A 107 -13.61 9.82 0.51
C ILE A 107 -14.77 9.45 -0.44
N TYR A 108 -15.48 8.37 -0.14
CA TYR A 108 -16.56 7.83 -0.97
C TYR A 108 -17.97 8.20 -0.48
N SER A 109 -18.11 9.34 0.20
CA SER A 109 -19.39 9.79 0.78
C SER A 109 -20.54 9.93 -0.22
N ASN A 110 -20.24 10.18 -1.49
CA ASN A 110 -21.22 10.31 -2.57
C ASN A 110 -21.55 9.00 -3.30
N VAL A 111 -20.90 7.89 -2.92
CA VAL A 111 -21.18 6.58 -3.51
C VAL A 111 -22.40 5.97 -2.83
N SER A 112 -23.30 5.37 -3.62
CA SER A 112 -24.50 4.71 -3.08
C SER A 112 -24.14 3.60 -2.11
N VAL A 113 -25.01 3.34 -1.13
CA VAL A 113 -24.83 2.27 -0.14
C VAL A 113 -24.58 0.92 -0.80
N ALA A 114 -25.27 0.64 -1.91
CA ALA A 114 -25.14 -0.62 -2.64
C ALA A 114 -23.75 -0.82 -3.25
N ASN A 115 -23.09 0.27 -3.68
CA ASN A 115 -21.80 0.21 -4.39
C ASN A 115 -20.60 0.60 -3.52
N PHE A 116 -20.85 1.06 -2.29
CA PHE A 116 -19.82 1.64 -1.42
C PHE A 116 -18.63 0.68 -1.22
N TRP A 117 -18.89 -0.51 -0.70
CA TRP A 117 -17.82 -1.46 -0.39
C TRP A 117 -17.11 -1.97 -1.64
N GLN A 118 -17.85 -2.17 -2.72
CA GLN A 118 -17.23 -2.56 -3.99
C GLN A 118 -16.27 -1.47 -4.49
N THR A 119 -16.71 -0.21 -4.51
CA THR A 119 -15.87 0.93 -4.94
C THR A 119 -14.64 1.10 -4.06
N ALA A 120 -14.82 1.09 -2.73
CA ALA A 120 -13.74 1.25 -1.77
C ALA A 120 -12.68 0.14 -1.89
N ASN A 121 -13.12 -1.12 -1.92
CA ASN A 121 -12.23 -2.26 -2.02
C ASN A 121 -11.51 -2.32 -3.38
N MET A 122 -12.23 -2.05 -4.48
CA MET A 122 -11.62 -1.98 -5.81
C MET A 122 -10.58 -0.88 -5.94
N SER A 123 -10.83 0.28 -5.35
CA SER A 123 -9.87 1.39 -5.41
C SER A 123 -8.57 1.04 -4.71
N MET A 124 -8.64 0.40 -3.55
CA MET A 124 -7.44 -0.01 -2.83
C MET A 124 -6.72 -1.18 -3.51
N ALA A 125 -7.46 -2.22 -3.89
CA ALA A 125 -6.89 -3.34 -4.62
C ALA A 125 -6.27 -2.86 -5.96
N GLY A 126 -6.87 -1.85 -6.59
CA GLY A 126 -6.37 -1.23 -7.81
C GLY A 126 -5.03 -0.53 -7.62
N VAL A 127 -4.84 0.24 -6.55
CA VAL A 127 -3.55 0.89 -6.27
C VAL A 127 -2.47 -0.16 -5.96
N PHE A 128 -2.79 -1.14 -5.12
CA PHE A 128 -1.87 -2.24 -4.83
C PHE A 128 -1.48 -3.02 -6.09
N HIS A 129 -2.47 -3.40 -6.90
CA HIS A 129 -2.26 -4.10 -8.16
C HIS A 129 -1.42 -3.28 -9.14
N LEU A 130 -1.62 -1.95 -9.20
CA LEU A 130 -0.86 -1.07 -10.07
C LEU A 130 0.63 -1.11 -9.73
N PHE A 131 1.01 -1.03 -8.44
CA PHE A 131 2.40 -1.14 -8.03
C PHE A 131 3.01 -2.50 -8.40
N ASN A 132 2.27 -3.60 -8.20
CA ASN A 132 2.71 -4.94 -8.62
C ASN A 132 2.95 -5.01 -10.14
N MET A 133 2.04 -4.44 -10.93
CA MET A 133 2.14 -4.47 -12.39
C MET A 133 3.26 -3.56 -12.92
N THR A 134 3.44 -2.38 -12.32
CA THR A 134 4.48 -1.43 -12.77
C THR A 134 5.87 -1.89 -12.38
N ALA A 135 6.03 -2.53 -11.22
CA ALA A 135 7.31 -3.11 -10.79
C ALA A 135 7.85 -4.22 -11.73
N SER A 136 6.98 -4.78 -12.57
CA SER A 136 7.33 -5.81 -13.56
C SER A 136 7.41 -5.26 -14.99
N LYS A 137 7.30 -3.94 -15.18
CA LYS A 137 7.32 -3.30 -16.51
C LYS A 137 8.49 -2.37 -16.67
N ASP A 138 9.15 -2.46 -17.81
CA ASP A 138 10.07 -1.43 -18.22
C ASP A 138 9.33 -0.16 -18.65
N SER A 139 9.94 0.98 -18.38
CA SER A 139 9.47 2.28 -18.86
C SER A 139 10.46 2.89 -19.84
N SER A 140 9.96 3.57 -20.86
CA SER A 140 10.78 4.38 -21.76
C SER A 140 11.34 5.65 -21.12
N TYR A 141 10.87 6.00 -19.90
CA TYR A 141 11.25 7.23 -19.20
C TYR A 141 12.05 6.93 -17.92
N SER A 142 11.41 6.36 -16.92
CA SER A 142 12.02 5.94 -15.65
C SER A 142 11.27 4.75 -15.12
N SER A 143 11.95 3.65 -14.81
CA SER A 143 11.34 2.44 -14.28
C SER A 143 11.39 2.44 -12.75
N PHE A 144 10.29 2.06 -12.14
CA PHE A 144 10.19 1.65 -10.73
C PHE A 144 10.18 0.11 -10.75
N ASP A 145 11.29 -0.50 -10.44
CA ASP A 145 11.48 -1.94 -10.63
C ASP A 145 11.08 -2.79 -9.41
N SER A 146 11.21 -4.10 -9.55
CA SER A 146 10.84 -5.06 -8.50
C SER A 146 11.73 -4.93 -7.25
N SER A 147 12.99 -4.50 -7.39
CA SER A 147 13.91 -4.25 -6.29
C SER A 147 13.47 -3.02 -5.49
N ASP A 148 13.09 -1.94 -6.20
CA ASP A 148 12.55 -0.72 -5.63
C ASP A 148 11.27 -1.02 -4.82
N TYR A 149 10.35 -1.76 -5.43
CA TYR A 149 9.10 -2.14 -4.78
C TYR A 149 9.34 -3.02 -3.56
N LYS A 150 10.19 -4.03 -3.66
CA LYS A 150 10.58 -4.89 -2.54
C LYS A 150 11.18 -4.09 -1.40
N SER A 151 12.07 -3.14 -1.71
CA SER A 151 12.68 -2.25 -0.71
C SER A 151 11.62 -1.52 0.12
N VAL A 152 10.60 -0.93 -0.54
CA VAL A 152 9.52 -0.26 0.17
C VAL A 152 8.63 -1.25 0.94
N LEU A 153 8.28 -2.39 0.35
CA LEU A 153 7.49 -3.41 1.04
C LEU A 153 8.20 -4.01 2.26
N ASP A 154 9.52 -4.02 2.29
CA ASP A 154 10.32 -4.56 3.39
C ASP A 154 10.54 -3.57 4.55
N SER A 155 10.00 -2.37 4.47
CA SER A 155 10.26 -1.29 5.42
C SER A 155 9.32 -1.22 6.64
N GLY A 156 8.43 -2.19 6.82
CA GLY A 156 7.51 -2.25 7.97
C GLY A 156 6.12 -1.70 7.67
N ILE A 157 5.69 -0.61 8.30
CA ILE A 157 4.38 0.00 8.00
C ILE A 157 4.47 0.77 6.69
N VAL A 158 3.48 0.55 5.82
CA VAL A 158 3.43 1.12 4.47
C VAL A 158 2.06 1.73 4.19
N ILE A 159 2.05 2.91 3.59
CA ILE A 159 0.82 3.57 3.12
C ILE A 159 0.86 3.75 1.60
N PHE A 160 -0.30 3.61 0.99
CA PHE A 160 -0.50 3.82 -0.44
C PHE A 160 -1.31 5.08 -0.70
N GLY A 161 -1.03 5.73 -1.82
CA GLY A 161 -1.75 6.90 -2.26
C GLY A 161 -1.94 6.96 -3.77
N ALA A 162 -3.05 7.54 -4.22
CA ALA A 162 -3.33 7.82 -5.61
C ALA A 162 -4.15 9.10 -5.77
N THR A 163 -3.74 10.02 -6.65
CA THR A 163 -4.49 11.22 -6.94
C THR A 163 -4.29 11.69 -8.39
N PRO A 164 -5.36 12.07 -9.10
CA PRO A 164 -5.21 12.72 -10.38
C PRO A 164 -4.69 14.15 -10.21
N VAL A 165 -3.91 14.62 -11.18
CA VAL A 165 -3.49 16.02 -11.29
C VAL A 165 -4.49 16.76 -12.18
N SER A 166 -5.21 17.71 -11.63
CA SER A 166 -6.30 18.40 -12.33
C SER A 166 -5.83 19.29 -13.48
N ASP A 167 -4.68 19.92 -13.34
CA ASP A 167 -4.03 20.75 -14.36
C ASP A 167 -2.52 20.52 -14.30
N TRP A 168 -2.04 19.57 -15.09
CA TRP A 168 -0.64 19.18 -15.15
C TRP A 168 0.25 20.23 -15.85
N LYS A 169 -0.33 21.21 -16.55
CA LYS A 169 0.42 22.29 -17.20
C LYS A 169 1.02 23.27 -16.20
N ASP A 170 0.36 23.44 -15.06
CA ASP A 170 0.92 24.19 -13.94
C ASP A 170 1.85 23.28 -13.10
N PRO A 171 3.17 23.56 -13.04
CA PRO A 171 4.14 22.75 -12.32
C PRO A 171 3.82 22.64 -10.81
N ILE A 172 3.17 23.64 -10.23
CA ILE A 172 2.78 23.64 -8.82
C ILE A 172 1.77 22.55 -8.53
N ASN A 173 0.89 22.21 -9.47
CA ASN A 173 -0.16 21.22 -9.25
C ASN A 173 0.37 19.80 -9.14
N ILE A 174 1.44 19.45 -9.85
CA ILE A 174 2.09 18.13 -9.74
C ILE A 174 2.74 18.01 -8.36
N SER A 175 3.53 19.00 -7.96
CA SER A 175 4.17 19.04 -6.64
C SER A 175 3.14 19.05 -5.49
N ARG A 176 2.03 19.78 -5.66
CA ARG A 176 0.93 19.82 -4.69
C ARG A 176 0.22 18.47 -4.57
N ALA A 177 0.01 17.77 -5.69
CA ALA A 177 -0.59 16.44 -5.70
C ALA A 177 0.28 15.44 -4.93
N VAL A 178 1.59 15.39 -5.21
CA VAL A 178 2.54 14.54 -4.46
C VAL A 178 2.51 14.86 -2.96
N ARG A 179 2.60 16.14 -2.60
CA ARG A 179 2.58 16.56 -1.20
C ARG A 179 1.26 16.19 -0.51
N SER A 180 0.14 16.49 -1.15
CA SER A 180 -1.19 16.21 -0.58
C SER A 180 -1.37 14.72 -0.31
N ILE A 181 -1.00 13.86 -1.27
CA ILE A 181 -1.20 12.43 -1.12
C ILE A 181 -0.22 11.80 -0.15
N ALA A 182 1.02 12.29 -0.09
CA ALA A 182 1.99 11.85 0.89
C ALA A 182 1.51 12.15 2.32
N GLN A 183 1.01 13.37 2.56
CA GLN A 183 0.56 13.80 3.90
C GLN A 183 -0.80 13.23 4.31
N SER A 184 -1.71 13.05 3.38
CA SER A 184 -3.06 12.59 3.70
C SER A 184 -3.25 11.08 3.51
N GLY A 185 -2.42 10.44 2.69
CA GLY A 185 -2.60 9.06 2.22
C GLY A 185 -3.94 8.88 1.49
N SER A 186 -4.17 7.78 0.80
CA SER A 186 -5.47 7.53 0.20
C SER A 186 -6.47 6.96 1.20
N MET A 187 -6.05 6.02 2.02
CA MET A 187 -6.95 5.26 2.89
C MET A 187 -6.44 5.14 4.33
N SER A 188 -5.23 5.58 4.63
CA SER A 188 -4.69 5.65 5.98
C SER A 188 -4.80 7.06 6.52
N GLY A 189 -5.47 7.26 7.64
CA GLY A 189 -5.63 8.57 8.27
C GLY A 189 -4.70 8.75 9.47
N GLY A 190 -4.15 9.98 9.62
CA GLY A 190 -3.45 10.36 10.85
C GLY A 190 -2.09 9.68 11.10
N ILE A 191 -1.50 9.05 10.10
CA ILE A 191 -0.16 8.48 10.20
C ILE A 191 0.88 9.57 9.92
N ASP A 192 1.81 9.75 10.84
CA ASP A 192 2.93 10.66 10.67
C ASP A 192 4.00 10.02 9.79
N ILE A 193 4.26 10.61 8.63
CA ILE A 193 5.24 10.12 7.65
C ILE A 193 6.61 10.78 7.81
N SER A 194 6.79 11.69 8.77
CA SER A 194 8.08 12.38 8.96
C SER A 194 9.21 11.45 9.36
N THR A 195 8.88 10.27 9.90
CA THR A 195 9.82 9.20 10.24
C THR A 195 10.08 8.22 9.09
N ALA A 196 9.28 8.27 8.02
CA ALA A 196 9.40 7.36 6.89
C ALA A 196 10.79 7.44 6.24
N ASN A 197 11.37 6.29 5.96
CA ASN A 197 12.74 6.20 5.45
C ASN A 197 12.84 5.74 3.99
N THR A 198 11.73 5.31 3.40
CA THR A 198 11.67 4.90 1.99
C THR A 198 10.34 5.25 1.36
N ALA A 199 10.33 5.53 0.07
CA ALA A 199 9.11 5.74 -0.69
C ALA A 199 9.31 5.38 -2.15
N GLY A 200 8.18 5.11 -2.83
CA GLY A 200 8.08 5.08 -4.27
C GLY A 200 7.05 6.09 -4.76
N ALA A 201 7.33 6.76 -5.86
CA ALA A 201 6.36 7.60 -6.54
C ALA A 201 6.32 7.23 -8.02
N ILE A 202 5.12 6.95 -8.52
CA ILE A 202 4.86 6.59 -9.90
C ILE A 202 3.96 7.66 -10.51
N LEU A 203 4.37 8.19 -11.65
CA LEU A 203 3.61 9.12 -12.47
C LEU A 203 3.12 8.38 -13.72
N ILE A 204 1.81 8.36 -13.95
CA ILE A 204 1.22 7.77 -15.15
C ILE A 204 0.47 8.87 -15.90
N GLY A 205 0.90 9.13 -17.14
CA GLY A 205 0.30 10.13 -18.00
C GLY A 205 0.00 9.59 -19.38
N GLY A 206 -1.01 10.16 -20.06
CA GLY A 206 -1.23 9.91 -21.46
C GLY A 206 -0.09 10.45 -22.31
N LYS A 207 0.00 9.98 -23.55
CA LYS A 207 1.08 10.40 -24.49
C LYS A 207 1.18 11.92 -24.62
N GLU A 208 0.05 12.62 -24.80
CA GLU A 208 0.03 14.08 -24.89
C GLU A 208 0.62 14.77 -23.65
N VAL A 209 0.32 14.23 -22.46
CA VAL A 209 0.86 14.76 -21.19
C VAL A 209 2.38 14.60 -21.16
N LEU A 210 2.86 13.38 -21.41
CA LEU A 210 4.28 13.05 -21.30
C LEU A 210 5.13 13.73 -22.39
N ASP A 211 4.56 13.98 -23.58
CA ASP A 211 5.22 14.71 -24.66
C ASP A 211 5.35 16.22 -24.35
N ASN A 212 4.54 16.77 -23.45
CA ASN A 212 4.47 18.22 -23.19
C ASN A 212 4.83 18.64 -21.77
N VAL A 213 4.85 17.72 -20.79
CA VAL A 213 5.23 18.07 -19.42
C VAL A 213 6.76 18.22 -19.31
N PRO A 214 7.29 19.36 -18.84
CA PRO A 214 8.73 19.51 -18.66
C PRO A 214 9.27 18.52 -17.60
N GLN A 215 10.43 17.92 -17.90
CA GLN A 215 11.12 17.02 -16.95
C GLN A 215 11.35 17.69 -15.60
N SER A 216 11.71 18.97 -15.59
CA SER A 216 11.92 19.74 -14.35
C SER A 216 10.70 19.79 -13.43
N ASN A 217 9.47 19.75 -13.97
CA ASN A 217 8.24 19.74 -13.18
C ASN A 217 8.07 18.39 -12.46
N LEU A 218 8.43 17.30 -13.11
CA LEU A 218 8.41 15.96 -12.54
C LEU A 218 9.50 15.81 -11.47
N ASP A 219 10.71 16.32 -11.73
CA ASP A 219 11.80 16.31 -10.75
C ASP A 219 11.44 17.10 -9.48
N GLN A 220 10.83 18.29 -9.63
CA GLN A 220 10.34 19.05 -8.49
C GLN A 220 9.29 18.30 -7.67
N ALA A 221 8.41 17.53 -8.32
CA ALA A 221 7.41 16.73 -7.65
C ALA A 221 8.05 15.61 -6.81
N PHE A 222 9.02 14.89 -7.35
CA PHE A 222 9.77 13.88 -6.60
C PHE A 222 10.60 14.50 -5.45
N ASP A 223 11.19 15.66 -5.66
CA ASP A 223 11.92 16.39 -4.61
C ASP A 223 11.01 16.81 -3.46
N GLN A 224 9.74 17.12 -3.73
CA GLN A 224 8.76 17.39 -2.67
C GLN A 224 8.59 16.17 -1.76
N LEU A 225 8.52 14.96 -2.31
CA LEU A 225 8.41 13.73 -1.52
C LEU A 225 9.64 13.57 -0.63
N THR A 226 10.83 13.70 -1.19
CA THR A 226 12.10 13.62 -0.44
C THR A 226 12.17 14.61 0.73
N ARG A 227 11.61 15.84 0.57
CA ARG A 227 11.61 16.87 1.62
C ARG A 227 10.62 16.62 2.76
N ILE A 228 9.58 15.81 2.51
CA ILE A 228 8.55 15.50 3.53
C ILE A 228 8.99 14.34 4.41
N LEU A 229 9.81 13.44 3.89
CA LEU A 229 10.28 12.26 4.58
C LEU A 229 11.49 12.56 5.48
N SER A 230 11.92 11.58 6.25
CA SER A 230 13.09 11.70 7.11
C SER A 230 14.37 12.01 6.33
N SER A 231 15.33 12.65 6.98
CA SER A 231 16.64 12.91 6.36
C SER A 231 17.35 11.60 6.00
N GLY A 232 17.80 11.51 4.75
CA GLY A 232 18.45 10.30 4.23
C GLY A 232 17.49 9.24 3.69
N SER A 233 16.20 9.54 3.58
CA SER A 233 15.23 8.64 2.96
C SER A 233 15.56 8.36 1.48
N VAL A 234 15.24 7.13 1.05
CA VAL A 234 15.38 6.70 -0.35
C VAL A 234 14.04 6.86 -1.07
N VAL A 235 14.02 7.59 -2.18
CA VAL A 235 12.83 7.80 -3.01
C VAL A 235 13.03 7.19 -4.38
N HIS A 236 12.32 6.11 -4.63
CA HIS A 236 12.27 5.44 -5.94
C HIS A 236 11.26 6.13 -6.86
N ARG A 237 11.55 6.17 -8.16
CA ARG A 237 10.79 6.96 -9.15
C ARG A 237 10.37 6.10 -10.32
N GLY A 238 9.13 6.29 -10.80
CA GLY A 238 8.65 5.67 -12.02
C GLY A 238 7.81 6.63 -12.85
N ILE A 239 7.98 6.62 -14.16
CA ILE A 239 7.18 7.41 -15.10
C ILE A 239 6.73 6.46 -16.21
N TYR A 240 5.43 6.33 -16.40
CA TYR A 240 4.84 5.36 -17.32
C TYR A 240 3.79 6.02 -18.23
N SER A 241 3.74 5.54 -19.47
CA SER A 241 2.67 5.91 -20.38
C SER A 241 1.38 5.14 -20.04
N GLY A 242 0.27 5.86 -20.01
CA GLY A 242 -1.08 5.34 -19.80
C GLY A 242 -2.04 5.76 -20.90
N ASP A 243 -3.23 5.16 -20.89
CA ASP A 243 -4.27 5.39 -21.92
C ASP A 243 -5.10 6.65 -21.68
N LYS A 244 -5.00 7.26 -20.50
CA LYS A 244 -5.81 8.44 -20.13
C LYS A 244 -5.07 9.74 -20.44
N GLU A 245 -5.78 10.75 -20.93
CA GLU A 245 -5.26 12.08 -21.23
C GLU A 245 -4.92 12.93 -19.98
N ASN A 246 -4.93 12.35 -18.79
CA ASN A 246 -4.60 13.01 -17.54
C ASN A 246 -3.31 12.46 -16.94
N LEU A 247 -2.71 13.23 -16.03
CA LEU A 247 -1.62 12.78 -15.20
C LEU A 247 -2.17 12.29 -13.86
N THR A 248 -1.72 11.13 -13.42
CA THR A 248 -2.05 10.59 -12.10
C THR A 248 -0.76 10.27 -11.33
N VAL A 249 -0.73 10.69 -10.08
CA VAL A 249 0.35 10.40 -9.14
C VAL A 249 -0.06 9.23 -8.25
N PHE A 250 0.83 8.27 -8.12
CA PHE A 250 0.72 7.17 -7.16
C PHE A 250 1.92 7.20 -6.23
N THR A 251 1.69 6.99 -4.94
CA THR A 251 2.76 6.93 -3.94
C THR A 251 2.64 5.68 -3.09
N ILE A 252 3.79 5.16 -2.69
CA ILE A 252 3.93 4.14 -1.66
C ILE A 252 5.01 4.65 -0.69
N ILE A 253 4.71 4.76 0.59
CA ILE A 253 5.59 5.32 1.60
C ILE A 253 5.72 4.31 2.73
N GLY A 254 6.94 4.02 3.14
CA GLY A 254 7.23 2.99 4.11
C GLY A 254 8.33 3.37 5.10
N GLY A 255 8.52 2.51 6.12
CA GLY A 255 9.43 2.78 7.20
C GLY A 255 8.91 3.82 8.19
N ILE A 256 7.61 3.78 8.41
CA ILE A 256 6.86 4.68 9.30
C ILE A 256 6.90 4.14 10.72
#